data_cb36d59f7052667d569520eeb1cded8a
#
_entry.id   cb36d59f7052667d569520eeb1cded8a
#
_cell.length_a   1.000
_cell.length_b   1.000
_cell.length_c   1.000
_cell.angle_alpha   90.00
_cell.angle_beta   90.00
_cell.angle_gamma   90.00
#
_symmetry.space_group_name_H-M   'P 1'
#
loop_
_entity.id
_entity.type
_entity.pdbx_description
1 polymer ?
#
loop_
_entity_poly.entity_id
_entity_poly.type
_entity_poly.pdbx_seq_one_letter_code
_entity_poly.pdbx_strand_id
1 'polypeptide(L)'
;MNSSSPQKVCHSQTQTDISKPLLRPNALRRRRRVLSKDGRSNVRIEHVSGRGALYLRDLWTTFLDMQWRYKFFFFSATFAGTWFLFGVLWYLVALVHGDLLEFDPPSNHTPCVMEVKTLTGAFLFSLESQTTIGYGFRCITEECPVAIVLLIVQLVITMVMEIFITGTFLAKVARPKKRGETVKFSQHAVVSFHEGRPCLMIRVANMRKSLLLGCQVTGKLLQTSLTKEGETVRLDQRNVPFQVDTSSDSPFLIIPLTFYHIIDENSPLRAWAAKDPELADFELLVIMSATVEPTSATCQVRTSYLPDEILWGYEFPPVVSLSPSGKYVADFAFFDKVAKTKTSPFRKQPSSPNDRAETRQNGAREDDASRERLILEENYKGKEKKRERGRVRDSSPLSVRISNV
;
A
#
# COMPACT_ATOMS: atom_id res chain seq x y z
N MET A 1 -60.00 -13.34 -15.15
CA MET A 1 -59.69 -12.47 -14.00
C MET A 1 -58.16 -12.40 -13.92
N ASN A 2 -57.58 -11.40 -14.58
CA ASN A 2 -56.15 -11.11 -14.61
C ASN A 2 -55.86 -10.08 -13.53
N SER A 3 -55.12 -10.48 -12.51
CA SER A 3 -54.60 -9.54 -11.50
C SER A 3 -53.14 -9.25 -11.82
N SER A 4 -52.89 -8.13 -12.44
CA SER A 4 -51.61 -7.54 -12.65
C SER A 4 -51.16 -6.83 -11.36
N SER A 5 -50.04 -7.26 -10.76
CA SER A 5 -49.40 -6.56 -9.66
C SER A 5 -48.67 -5.29 -10.18
N PRO A 6 -48.73 -4.18 -9.46
CA PRO A 6 -48.03 -2.96 -9.88
C PRO A 6 -46.54 -3.05 -9.65
N GLN A 7 -45.76 -2.86 -10.71
CA GLN A 7 -44.30 -2.62 -10.62
C GLN A 7 -44.07 -1.30 -9.85
N LYS A 8 -43.38 -1.41 -8.71
CA LYS A 8 -42.83 -0.26 -8.00
C LYS A 8 -41.65 0.31 -8.79
N VAL A 9 -41.90 1.38 -9.52
CA VAL A 9 -40.86 2.23 -10.11
C VAL A 9 -40.24 3.03 -8.98
N CYS A 10 -38.99 2.71 -8.62
CA CYS A 10 -38.18 3.54 -7.72
C CYS A 10 -37.69 4.78 -8.50
N HIS A 11 -38.36 5.88 -8.34
CA HIS A 11 -37.80 7.17 -8.69
C HIS A 11 -36.75 7.56 -7.68
N SER A 12 -35.47 7.44 -8.03
CA SER A 12 -34.37 8.07 -7.31
C SER A 12 -34.35 9.55 -7.69
N GLN A 13 -35.15 10.35 -7.02
CA GLN A 13 -34.99 11.80 -7.05
C GLN A 13 -33.80 12.15 -6.14
N THR A 14 -32.67 12.48 -6.72
CA THR A 14 -31.64 13.28 -6.04
C THR A 14 -32.23 14.70 -5.89
N GLN A 15 -32.84 14.95 -4.75
CA GLN A 15 -33.15 16.31 -4.31
C GLN A 15 -31.84 17.06 -4.09
N THR A 16 -31.41 17.81 -5.09
CA THR A 16 -30.42 18.87 -4.90
C THR A 16 -31.18 20.02 -4.23
N ASP A 17 -30.87 20.20 -2.94
CA ASP A 17 -31.41 21.31 -2.14
C ASP A 17 -30.85 22.62 -2.73
N ILE A 18 -31.68 23.31 -3.52
CA ILE A 18 -31.36 24.54 -4.28
C ILE A 18 -31.23 25.77 -3.37
N SER A 19 -31.48 25.61 -2.06
CA SER A 19 -31.56 26.72 -1.10
C SER A 19 -30.26 27.00 -0.32
N LYS A 20 -29.14 26.28 -0.56
CA LYS A 20 -27.85 26.63 0.04
C LYS A 20 -27.10 27.60 -0.87
N PRO A 21 -26.77 28.82 -0.39
CA PRO A 21 -26.05 29.80 -1.18
C PRO A 21 -24.74 29.20 -1.66
N LEU A 22 -24.62 29.08 -2.97
CA LEU A 22 -23.42 28.65 -3.66
C LEU A 22 -22.28 29.59 -3.30
N LEU A 23 -21.43 29.10 -2.38
CA LEU A 23 -20.02 29.37 -2.29
C LEU A 23 -19.56 30.85 -2.37
N ARG A 24 -19.00 31.31 -1.27
CA ARG A 24 -18.09 32.45 -1.29
C ARG A 24 -17.01 32.24 -2.36
N PRO A 25 -16.74 33.22 -3.26
CA PRO A 25 -15.85 33.06 -4.41
C PRO A 25 -14.36 32.75 -4.08
N ASN A 26 -13.97 32.83 -2.82
CA ASN A 26 -12.58 32.71 -2.37
C ASN A 26 -12.31 31.60 -1.34
N ALA A 27 -13.22 30.65 -1.13
CA ALA A 27 -12.84 29.45 -0.44
C ALA A 27 -12.05 28.59 -1.43
N LEU A 28 -10.74 28.46 -1.27
CA LEU A 28 -9.87 27.47 -1.92
C LEU A 28 -10.64 26.16 -1.97
N ARG A 29 -11.18 25.83 -3.14
CA ARG A 29 -12.01 24.65 -3.38
C ARG A 29 -11.08 23.46 -3.17
N ARG A 30 -11.05 22.92 -1.96
CA ARG A 30 -10.24 21.75 -1.61
C ARG A 30 -10.67 20.64 -2.55
N ARG A 31 -9.89 20.41 -3.61
CA ARG A 31 -10.22 19.41 -4.64
C ARG A 31 -10.34 18.07 -3.95
N ARG A 32 -11.47 17.41 -4.14
CA ARG A 32 -11.73 16.10 -3.54
C ARG A 32 -10.95 15.06 -4.33
N ARG A 33 -10.20 14.21 -3.61
CA ARG A 33 -9.47 13.09 -4.21
C ARG A 33 -10.26 11.80 -4.03
N VAL A 34 -10.29 10.99 -5.07
CA VAL A 34 -10.77 9.60 -5.02
C VAL A 34 -9.74 8.71 -4.35
N LEU A 35 -8.46 8.98 -4.61
CA LEU A 35 -7.34 8.26 -4.03
C LEU A 35 -6.39 9.24 -3.33
N SER A 36 -6.02 8.96 -2.07
CA SER A 36 -5.03 9.76 -1.36
C SER A 36 -3.64 9.60 -2.00
N LYS A 37 -2.72 10.55 -1.71
CA LYS A 37 -1.32 10.46 -2.17
C LYS A 37 -0.64 9.17 -1.72
N ASP A 38 -1.01 8.64 -0.55
CA ASP A 38 -0.52 7.37 0.01
C ASP A 38 -1.20 6.13 -0.58
N GLY A 39 -2.02 6.28 -1.61
CA GLY A 39 -2.71 5.17 -2.28
C GLY A 39 -3.92 4.60 -1.55
N ARG A 40 -4.45 5.28 -0.52
CA ARG A 40 -5.66 4.87 0.17
C ARG A 40 -6.90 5.42 -0.55
N SER A 41 -7.92 4.58 -0.71
CA SER A 41 -9.19 5.00 -1.28
C SER A 41 -9.94 5.92 -0.31
N ASN A 42 -10.41 7.07 -0.82
CA ASN A 42 -11.28 8.01 -0.09
C ASN A 42 -12.76 7.79 -0.42
N VAL A 43 -13.06 6.75 -1.22
CA VAL A 43 -14.45 6.41 -1.58
C VAL A 43 -15.09 5.66 -0.42
N ARG A 44 -16.23 6.17 0.05
CA ARG A 44 -17.07 5.52 1.05
C ARG A 44 -18.17 4.72 0.35
N ILE A 45 -18.24 3.44 0.67
CA ILE A 45 -19.25 2.53 0.14
C ILE A 45 -20.38 2.43 1.15
N GLU A 46 -21.56 2.87 0.75
CA GLU A 46 -22.77 2.91 1.61
C GLU A 46 -23.88 2.06 1.00
N HIS A 47 -24.88 1.69 1.81
CA HIS A 47 -26.13 1.02 1.39
C HIS A 47 -25.95 -0.32 0.65
N VAL A 48 -24.95 -1.12 1.03
CA VAL A 48 -24.80 -2.48 0.50
C VAL A 48 -25.79 -3.40 1.23
N SER A 49 -26.81 -3.86 0.53
CA SER A 49 -27.76 -4.84 1.04
C SER A 49 -27.05 -6.20 1.23
N GLY A 50 -27.33 -6.89 2.34
CA GLY A 50 -26.79 -8.23 2.59
C GLY A 50 -25.29 -8.30 2.86
N ARG A 51 -24.65 -7.19 3.28
CA ARG A 51 -23.20 -7.13 3.55
C ARG A 51 -22.71 -8.28 4.45
N GLY A 52 -23.48 -8.65 5.52
CA GLY A 52 -23.13 -9.74 6.40
C GLY A 52 -23.08 -11.10 5.70
N ALA A 53 -24.06 -11.37 4.85
CA ALA A 53 -24.11 -12.62 4.07
C ALA A 53 -22.93 -12.74 3.07
N LEU A 54 -22.50 -11.61 2.48
CA LEU A 54 -21.34 -11.59 1.60
C LEU A 54 -20.05 -11.96 2.35
N TYR A 55 -19.85 -11.44 3.57
CA TYR A 55 -18.69 -11.79 4.40
C TYR A 55 -18.72 -13.25 4.86
N LEU A 56 -19.90 -13.79 5.18
CA LEU A 56 -20.03 -15.19 5.58
C LEU A 56 -19.84 -16.16 4.40
N ARG A 57 -20.20 -15.75 3.19
CA ARG A 57 -20.00 -16.57 1.98
C ARG A 57 -18.52 -16.71 1.60
N ASP A 58 -17.71 -15.70 1.90
CA ASP A 58 -16.26 -15.73 1.65
C ASP A 58 -15.49 -15.55 2.96
N LEU A 59 -15.53 -16.57 3.80
CA LEU A 59 -14.84 -16.60 5.09
C LEU A 59 -13.32 -16.45 4.93
N TRP A 60 -12.73 -17.09 3.91
CA TRP A 60 -11.28 -17.04 3.71
C TRP A 60 -10.77 -15.63 3.50
N THR A 61 -11.34 -14.89 2.56
CA THR A 61 -10.95 -13.49 2.30
C THR A 61 -11.29 -12.58 3.47
N THR A 62 -12.43 -12.82 4.14
CA THR A 62 -12.84 -12.07 5.34
C THR A 62 -11.80 -12.21 6.44
N PHE A 63 -11.33 -13.42 6.73
CA PHE A 63 -10.27 -13.65 7.72
C PHE A 63 -8.93 -13.04 7.30
N LEU A 64 -8.59 -13.10 6.01
CA LEU A 64 -7.35 -12.48 5.51
C LEU A 64 -7.37 -10.95 5.63
N ASP A 65 -8.51 -10.30 5.41
CA ASP A 65 -8.63 -8.84 5.47
C ASP A 65 -8.81 -8.28 6.89
N MET A 66 -9.22 -9.12 7.83
CA MET A 66 -9.39 -8.75 9.23
C MET A 66 -8.10 -8.13 9.81
N GLN A 67 -8.23 -7.08 10.63
CA GLN A 67 -7.09 -6.45 11.30
C GLN A 67 -6.39 -7.42 12.27
N TRP A 68 -5.08 -7.27 12.46
CA TRP A 68 -4.28 -8.15 13.32
C TRP A 68 -4.83 -8.29 14.74
N ARG A 69 -5.32 -7.20 15.36
CA ARG A 69 -5.91 -7.19 16.72
C ARG A 69 -7.08 -8.16 16.82
N TYR A 70 -8.04 -8.06 15.89
CA TYR A 70 -9.22 -8.93 15.86
C TYR A 70 -8.85 -10.36 15.49
N LYS A 71 -7.83 -10.56 14.66
CA LYS A 71 -7.37 -11.88 14.28
C LYS A 71 -6.78 -12.64 15.47
N PHE A 72 -5.93 -11.97 16.28
CA PHE A 72 -5.38 -12.56 17.50
C PHE A 72 -6.46 -12.83 18.54
N PHE A 73 -7.39 -11.89 18.73
CA PHE A 73 -8.53 -12.11 19.62
C PHE A 73 -9.37 -13.31 19.19
N PHE A 74 -9.73 -13.38 17.92
CA PHE A 74 -10.53 -14.48 17.37
C PHE A 74 -9.78 -15.81 17.48
N PHE A 75 -8.50 -15.84 17.19
CA PHE A 75 -7.63 -17.00 17.41
C PHE A 75 -7.70 -17.51 18.85
N SER A 76 -7.40 -16.64 19.81
CA SER A 76 -7.40 -16.99 21.23
C SER A 76 -8.78 -17.42 21.71
N ALA A 77 -9.83 -16.73 21.30
CA ALA A 77 -11.22 -17.06 21.66
C ALA A 77 -11.66 -18.42 21.08
N THR A 78 -11.26 -18.74 19.85
CA THR A 78 -11.58 -20.02 19.23
C THR A 78 -10.91 -21.18 19.96
N PHE A 79 -9.63 -21.08 20.28
CA PHE A 79 -8.93 -22.12 21.03
C PHE A 79 -9.47 -22.27 22.45
N ALA A 80 -9.57 -21.18 23.20
CA ALA A 80 -10.13 -21.22 24.56
C ALA A 80 -11.57 -21.73 24.57
N GLY A 81 -12.38 -21.31 23.60
CA GLY A 81 -13.76 -21.76 23.45
C GLY A 81 -13.88 -23.25 23.16
N THR A 82 -13.02 -23.80 22.30
CA THR A 82 -13.02 -25.24 21.99
C THR A 82 -12.51 -26.07 23.15
N TRP A 83 -11.46 -25.62 23.85
CA TRP A 83 -11.00 -26.28 25.09
C TRP A 83 -12.09 -26.37 26.13
N PHE A 84 -12.81 -25.26 26.32
CA PHE A 84 -13.94 -25.23 27.26
C PHE A 84 -15.11 -26.11 26.81
N LEU A 85 -15.49 -26.01 25.53
CA LEU A 85 -16.58 -26.83 24.97
C LEU A 85 -16.31 -28.32 25.15
N PHE A 86 -15.14 -28.79 24.71
CA PHE A 86 -14.77 -30.20 24.90
C PHE A 86 -14.56 -30.54 26.38
N GLY A 87 -14.08 -29.61 27.20
CA GLY A 87 -14.01 -29.79 28.66
C GLY A 87 -15.40 -30.07 29.27
N VAL A 88 -16.42 -29.31 28.85
CA VAL A 88 -17.82 -29.59 29.25
C VAL A 88 -18.31 -30.96 28.76
N LEU A 89 -18.00 -31.33 27.51
CA LEU A 89 -18.37 -32.64 26.97
C LEU A 89 -17.69 -33.77 27.74
N TRP A 90 -16.43 -33.65 28.07
CA TRP A 90 -15.70 -34.59 28.92
C TRP A 90 -16.28 -34.73 30.32
N TYR A 91 -16.66 -33.58 30.91
CA TYR A 91 -17.33 -33.55 32.21
C TYR A 91 -18.70 -34.26 32.15
N LEU A 92 -19.46 -34.05 31.07
CA LEU A 92 -20.74 -34.73 30.86
C LEU A 92 -20.58 -36.23 30.67
N VAL A 93 -19.57 -36.68 29.95
CA VAL A 93 -19.27 -38.12 29.81
C VAL A 93 -18.95 -38.75 31.18
N ALA A 94 -18.09 -38.09 31.97
CA ALA A 94 -17.75 -38.54 33.31
C ALA A 94 -18.98 -38.53 34.26
N LEU A 95 -19.86 -37.54 34.13
CA LEU A 95 -21.10 -37.46 34.90
C LEU A 95 -22.07 -38.57 34.58
N VAL A 96 -22.32 -38.81 33.29
CA VAL A 96 -23.27 -39.86 32.82
C VAL A 96 -22.79 -41.27 33.19
N HIS A 97 -21.47 -41.49 33.12
CA HIS A 97 -20.86 -42.76 33.48
C HIS A 97 -20.78 -42.98 34.99
N GLY A 98 -21.00 -41.94 35.82
CA GLY A 98 -20.96 -42.03 37.28
C GLY A 98 -19.56 -41.86 37.90
N ASP A 99 -18.55 -41.42 37.12
CA ASP A 99 -17.18 -41.21 37.57
C ASP A 99 -17.06 -40.06 38.62
N LEU A 100 -18.07 -39.18 38.70
CA LEU A 100 -18.12 -38.02 39.59
C LEU A 100 -18.85 -38.28 40.91
N LEU A 101 -19.38 -39.48 41.13
CA LEU A 101 -20.08 -39.78 42.37
C LEU A 101 -19.13 -39.78 43.56
N GLU A 102 -19.36 -38.89 44.53
CA GLU A 102 -18.58 -38.76 45.76
C GLU A 102 -18.79 -39.96 46.73
N PHE A 103 -19.80 -40.81 46.47
CA PHE A 103 -20.05 -42.00 47.25
C PHE A 103 -19.28 -43.15 46.64
N ASP A 104 -18.47 -43.82 47.49
CA ASP A 104 -17.67 -45.03 47.20
C ASP A 104 -18.09 -45.75 45.92
N PRO A 105 -17.33 -45.63 44.86
CA PRO A 105 -17.65 -46.38 43.66
C PRO A 105 -17.59 -47.88 44.04
N PRO A 106 -18.52 -48.71 43.53
CA PRO A 106 -18.45 -50.14 43.77
C PRO A 106 -17.03 -50.61 43.41
N SER A 107 -16.46 -51.49 44.22
CA SER A 107 -15.04 -51.95 44.17
C SER A 107 -14.54 -52.45 42.81
N ASN A 108 -15.39 -52.45 41.77
CA ASN A 108 -15.14 -52.82 40.41
C ASN A 108 -15.48 -51.74 39.35
N HIS A 109 -15.67 -50.46 39.74
CA HIS A 109 -15.98 -49.41 38.78
C HIS A 109 -14.70 -48.87 38.16
N THR A 110 -14.52 -49.10 36.86
CA THR A 110 -13.46 -48.49 36.05
C THR A 110 -13.96 -47.15 35.48
N PRO A 111 -13.37 -46.01 35.82
CA PRO A 111 -13.83 -44.74 35.31
C PRO A 111 -13.55 -44.60 33.81
N CYS A 112 -14.43 -43.91 33.07
CA CYS A 112 -14.25 -43.58 31.67
C CYS A 112 -13.00 -42.75 31.42
N VAL A 113 -12.77 -41.73 32.27
CA VAL A 113 -11.61 -40.87 32.24
C VAL A 113 -10.98 -40.84 33.63
N MET A 114 -9.75 -41.33 33.72
CA MET A 114 -9.00 -41.36 34.96
C MET A 114 -8.66 -39.94 35.47
N GLU A 115 -8.76 -39.73 36.77
CA GLU A 115 -8.40 -38.49 37.48
C GLU A 115 -9.16 -37.23 36.98
N VAL A 116 -10.37 -37.37 36.46
CA VAL A 116 -11.27 -36.27 36.14
C VAL A 116 -12.45 -36.28 37.08
N LYS A 117 -12.37 -35.51 38.19
CA LYS A 117 -13.39 -35.40 39.25
C LYS A 117 -14.13 -34.06 39.23
N THR A 118 -13.63 -33.09 38.48
CA THR A 118 -14.19 -31.73 38.48
C THR A 118 -14.24 -31.21 37.04
N LEU A 119 -15.06 -30.16 36.82
CA LEU A 119 -15.08 -29.47 35.55
C LEU A 119 -13.69 -28.89 35.15
N THR A 120 -12.92 -28.43 36.13
CA THR A 120 -11.54 -27.97 35.91
C THR A 120 -10.65 -29.12 35.45
N GLY A 121 -10.78 -30.32 36.02
CA GLY A 121 -10.05 -31.51 35.60
C GLY A 121 -10.41 -31.90 34.15
N ALA A 122 -11.68 -31.87 33.79
CA ALA A 122 -12.17 -32.12 32.44
C ALA A 122 -11.67 -31.08 31.43
N PHE A 123 -11.66 -29.81 31.83
CA PHE A 123 -11.09 -28.73 31.01
C PHE A 123 -9.57 -28.93 30.78
N LEU A 124 -8.84 -29.27 31.81
CA LEU A 124 -7.40 -29.57 31.69
C LEU A 124 -7.15 -30.79 30.79
N PHE A 125 -7.97 -31.83 30.92
CA PHE A 125 -7.89 -33.00 30.04
C PHE A 125 -8.16 -32.64 28.57
N SER A 126 -9.19 -31.83 28.32
CA SER A 126 -9.47 -31.29 26.99
C SER A 126 -8.28 -30.49 26.42
N LEU A 127 -7.66 -29.64 27.24
CA LEU A 127 -6.51 -28.85 26.86
C LEU A 127 -5.29 -29.73 26.54
N GLU A 128 -4.99 -30.69 27.43
CA GLU A 128 -3.85 -31.62 27.25
C GLU A 128 -4.02 -32.47 25.98
N SER A 129 -5.21 -32.97 25.73
CA SER A 129 -5.52 -33.77 24.54
C SER A 129 -5.43 -32.92 23.26
N GLN A 130 -5.97 -31.72 23.27
CA GLN A 130 -6.02 -30.84 22.10
C GLN A 130 -4.65 -30.25 21.74
N THR A 131 -3.81 -29.99 22.75
CA THR A 131 -2.42 -29.52 22.53
C THR A 131 -1.43 -30.68 22.33
N THR A 132 -1.90 -31.92 22.34
CA THR A 132 -1.10 -33.14 22.19
C THR A 132 0.06 -33.27 23.21
N ILE A 133 -0.03 -32.60 24.36
CA ILE A 133 0.99 -32.65 25.41
C ILE A 133 0.95 -34.00 26.12
N GLY A 134 -0.24 -34.45 26.54
CA GLY A 134 -0.44 -35.75 27.13
C GLY A 134 0.43 -36.05 28.35
N TYR A 135 0.26 -35.36 29.45
CA TYR A 135 1.06 -35.58 30.67
C TYR A 135 0.93 -37.02 31.24
N GLY A 136 -0.07 -37.77 30.81
CA GLY A 136 -0.31 -39.17 31.24
C GLY A 136 -0.99 -39.31 32.60
N PHE A 137 -1.27 -38.22 33.30
CA PHE A 137 -2.00 -38.24 34.57
C PHE A 137 -3.50 -38.42 34.37
N ARG A 138 -4.06 -37.82 33.31
CA ARG A 138 -5.44 -37.99 32.89
C ARG A 138 -5.46 -38.75 31.58
N CYS A 139 -6.19 -39.85 31.53
CA CYS A 139 -6.31 -40.67 30.33
C CYS A 139 -7.69 -41.30 30.22
N ILE A 140 -8.09 -41.63 29.01
CA ILE A 140 -9.30 -42.45 28.77
C ILE A 140 -8.99 -43.93 29.02
N THR A 141 -10.02 -44.66 29.42
CA THR A 141 -9.96 -46.13 29.54
C THR A 141 -10.63 -46.80 28.35
N GLU A 142 -10.36 -48.11 28.16
CA GLU A 142 -10.96 -48.89 27.07
C GLU A 142 -12.41 -49.22 27.35
N GLU A 143 -12.91 -49.07 28.57
CA GLU A 143 -14.27 -49.40 29.01
C GLU A 143 -15.36 -48.52 28.40
N CYS A 144 -15.00 -47.31 27.93
CA CYS A 144 -15.93 -46.30 27.46
C CYS A 144 -15.83 -46.05 25.95
N PRO A 145 -16.58 -46.70 25.09
CA PRO A 145 -16.56 -46.43 23.65
C PRO A 145 -16.96 -45.00 23.28
N VAL A 146 -17.84 -44.37 24.06
CA VAL A 146 -18.26 -42.97 23.87
C VAL A 146 -17.09 -42.02 24.09
N ALA A 147 -16.24 -42.27 25.09
CA ALA A 147 -15.04 -41.49 25.35
C ALA A 147 -14.03 -41.58 24.20
N ILE A 148 -13.85 -42.77 23.64
CA ILE A 148 -12.96 -43.00 22.51
C ILE A 148 -13.44 -42.23 21.26
N VAL A 149 -14.74 -42.34 20.95
CA VAL A 149 -15.34 -41.61 19.81
C VAL A 149 -15.21 -40.09 20.03
N LEU A 150 -15.50 -39.59 21.24
CA LEU A 150 -15.38 -38.18 21.56
C LEU A 150 -13.93 -37.67 21.38
N LEU A 151 -12.95 -38.47 21.81
CA LEU A 151 -11.52 -38.13 21.62
C LEU A 151 -11.17 -38.03 20.13
N ILE A 152 -11.60 -39.01 19.33
CA ILE A 152 -11.34 -38.98 17.88
C ILE A 152 -11.97 -37.74 17.23
N VAL A 153 -13.22 -37.44 17.55
CA VAL A 153 -13.94 -36.28 17.04
C VAL A 153 -13.22 -34.99 17.45
N GLN A 154 -12.81 -34.87 18.72
CA GLN A 154 -12.05 -33.73 19.24
C GLN A 154 -10.76 -33.55 18.44
N LEU A 155 -9.96 -34.58 18.27
CA LEU A 155 -8.67 -34.50 17.56
C LEU A 155 -8.86 -34.12 16.09
N VAL A 156 -9.86 -34.68 15.39
CA VAL A 156 -10.13 -34.31 14.00
C VAL A 156 -10.55 -32.86 13.87
N ILE A 157 -11.46 -32.37 14.72
CA ILE A 157 -11.91 -30.97 14.71
C ILE A 157 -10.74 -30.03 15.00
N THR A 158 -9.90 -30.38 15.98
CA THR A 158 -8.71 -29.60 16.34
C THR A 158 -7.74 -29.50 15.17
N MET A 159 -7.41 -30.61 14.53
CA MET A 159 -6.51 -30.65 13.37
C MET A 159 -7.02 -29.74 12.24
N VAL A 160 -8.30 -29.84 11.88
CA VAL A 160 -8.89 -28.99 10.86
C VAL A 160 -8.82 -27.50 11.22
N MET A 161 -9.11 -27.17 12.48
CA MET A 161 -8.99 -25.79 12.97
C MET A 161 -7.55 -25.27 12.90
N GLU A 162 -6.57 -26.03 13.36
CA GLU A 162 -5.15 -25.65 13.33
C GLU A 162 -4.67 -25.40 11.92
N ILE A 163 -4.99 -26.28 10.96
CA ILE A 163 -4.65 -26.10 9.55
C ILE A 163 -5.25 -24.79 9.00
N PHE A 164 -6.55 -24.55 9.26
CA PHE A 164 -7.22 -23.34 8.79
C PHE A 164 -6.62 -22.07 9.38
N ILE A 165 -6.41 -22.06 10.69
CA ILE A 165 -5.86 -20.90 11.39
C ILE A 165 -4.43 -20.62 10.94
N THR A 166 -3.57 -21.64 10.95
CA THR A 166 -2.17 -21.52 10.52
C THR A 166 -2.10 -21.06 9.07
N GLY A 167 -2.91 -21.64 8.18
CA GLY A 167 -3.00 -21.24 6.78
C GLY A 167 -3.38 -19.77 6.59
N THR A 168 -4.37 -19.27 7.35
CA THR A 168 -4.76 -17.84 7.29
C THR A 168 -3.70 -16.91 7.85
N PHE A 169 -2.94 -17.34 8.86
CA PHE A 169 -1.79 -16.58 9.40
C PHE A 169 -0.67 -16.47 8.37
N LEU A 170 -0.24 -17.60 7.82
CA LEU A 170 0.83 -17.66 6.80
C LEU A 170 0.45 -16.83 5.56
N ALA A 171 -0.76 -17.01 5.04
CA ALA A 171 -1.24 -16.25 3.90
C ALA A 171 -1.30 -14.73 4.16
N LYS A 172 -1.59 -14.30 5.40
CA LYS A 172 -1.58 -12.89 5.77
C LYS A 172 -0.18 -12.33 5.92
N VAL A 173 0.76 -13.08 6.51
CA VAL A 173 2.17 -12.70 6.65
C VAL A 173 2.84 -12.62 5.29
N ALA A 174 2.53 -13.56 4.39
CA ALA A 174 3.07 -13.58 3.03
C ALA A 174 2.62 -12.40 2.16
N ARG A 175 1.53 -11.69 2.49
CA ARG A 175 1.08 -10.52 1.73
C ARG A 175 2.06 -9.34 1.86
N PRO A 176 2.61 -8.81 0.76
CA PRO A 176 3.62 -7.76 0.81
C PRO A 176 3.02 -6.34 0.98
N LYS A 177 1.92 -6.17 1.74
CA LYS A 177 1.26 -4.86 1.93
C LYS A 177 2.24 -3.78 2.42
N LYS A 178 3.07 -4.10 3.42
CA LYS A 178 4.10 -3.18 3.95
C LYS A 178 5.25 -2.94 2.98
N ARG A 179 5.43 -3.80 1.99
CA ARG A 179 6.45 -3.62 0.97
C ARG A 179 6.10 -2.47 0.02
N GLY A 180 4.81 -2.30 -0.28
CA GLY A 180 4.30 -1.17 -1.06
C GLY A 180 4.61 0.19 -0.42
N GLU A 181 4.60 0.30 0.92
CA GLU A 181 4.93 1.54 1.65
C GLU A 181 6.40 1.97 1.48
N THR A 182 7.27 1.08 0.99
CA THR A 182 8.69 1.37 0.73
C THR A 182 8.97 1.83 -0.69
N VAL A 183 7.95 1.93 -1.52
CA VAL A 183 8.01 2.55 -2.84
C VAL A 183 7.56 3.99 -2.72
N LYS A 184 8.38 4.91 -3.20
CA LYS A 184 8.11 6.34 -3.19
C LYS A 184 7.82 6.83 -4.60
N PHE A 185 6.71 7.54 -4.76
CA PHE A 185 6.41 8.34 -5.95
C PHE A 185 6.81 9.80 -5.71
N SER A 186 7.18 10.51 -6.77
CA SER A 186 7.43 11.96 -6.68
C SER A 186 6.19 12.72 -6.22
N GLN A 187 6.39 13.80 -5.47
CA GLN A 187 5.29 14.64 -5.00
C GLN A 187 4.54 15.30 -6.15
N HIS A 188 5.27 15.73 -7.18
CA HIS A 188 4.73 16.36 -8.38
C HIS A 188 4.98 15.45 -9.58
N ALA A 189 4.10 15.52 -10.57
CA ALA A 189 4.37 15.08 -11.92
C ALA A 189 4.85 16.30 -12.72
N VAL A 190 5.71 16.09 -13.70
CA VAL A 190 6.23 17.19 -14.53
C VAL A 190 5.91 16.96 -15.99
N VAL A 191 5.71 18.03 -16.74
CA VAL A 191 5.49 17.97 -18.19
C VAL A 191 6.57 18.77 -18.88
N SER A 192 7.42 18.07 -19.65
CA SER A 192 8.47 18.67 -20.46
C SER A 192 8.71 17.86 -21.74
N PHE A 193 9.68 18.28 -22.55
CA PHE A 193 10.12 17.48 -23.69
C PHE A 193 11.01 16.34 -23.25
N HIS A 194 10.71 15.15 -23.73
CA HIS A 194 11.56 13.97 -23.64
C HIS A 194 11.73 13.40 -25.05
N GLU A 195 12.96 13.27 -25.49
CA GLU A 195 13.31 12.89 -26.88
C GLU A 195 12.54 13.69 -27.95
N GLY A 196 12.38 15.00 -27.73
CA GLY A 196 11.70 15.91 -28.64
C GLY A 196 10.17 15.81 -28.63
N ARG A 197 9.58 14.95 -27.80
CA ARG A 197 8.13 14.79 -27.66
C ARG A 197 7.63 15.31 -26.31
N PRO A 198 6.47 15.96 -26.23
CA PRO A 198 5.91 16.41 -24.96
C PRO A 198 5.46 15.20 -24.14
N CYS A 199 6.00 15.06 -22.92
CA CYS A 199 5.75 13.92 -22.05
C CYS A 199 5.37 14.38 -20.65
N LEU A 200 4.40 13.66 -20.07
CA LEU A 200 4.14 13.69 -18.64
C LEU A 200 5.08 12.69 -17.96
N MET A 201 5.85 13.13 -16.98
CA MET A 201 6.83 12.32 -16.29
C MET A 201 6.54 12.24 -14.79
N ILE A 202 6.75 11.06 -14.23
CA ILE A 202 6.71 10.78 -12.80
C ILE A 202 7.97 10.03 -12.40
N ARG A 203 8.44 10.24 -11.18
CA ARG A 203 9.59 9.52 -10.65
C ARG A 203 9.15 8.51 -9.62
N VAL A 204 9.72 7.31 -9.69
CA VAL A 204 9.45 6.21 -8.76
C VAL A 204 10.76 5.69 -8.22
N ALA A 205 10.82 5.41 -6.92
CA ALA A 205 11.99 4.87 -6.28
C ALA A 205 11.65 3.79 -5.25
N ASN A 206 12.55 2.85 -5.11
CA ASN A 206 12.52 1.84 -4.08
C ASN A 206 13.46 2.27 -2.94
N MET A 207 12.93 2.40 -1.72
CA MET A 207 13.71 2.80 -0.55
C MET A 207 14.38 1.63 0.18
N ARG A 208 14.21 0.40 -0.30
CA ARG A 208 14.84 -0.81 0.26
C ARG A 208 15.89 -1.38 -0.68
N LYS A 209 16.85 -2.11 -0.11
CA LYS A 209 17.90 -2.80 -0.86
C LYS A 209 17.38 -4.01 -1.67
N SER A 210 16.29 -4.68 -1.21
CA SER A 210 15.67 -5.78 -1.95
C SER A 210 15.03 -5.24 -3.23
N LEU A 211 15.22 -5.94 -4.34
CA LEU A 211 14.78 -5.50 -5.66
C LEU A 211 13.27 -5.61 -5.85
N LEU A 212 12.77 -4.80 -6.75
CA LEU A 212 11.43 -4.93 -7.33
C LEU A 212 11.61 -5.24 -8.82
N LEU A 213 11.09 -6.38 -9.23
CA LEU A 213 11.24 -6.94 -10.57
C LEU A 213 9.97 -6.68 -11.39
N GLY A 214 10.12 -6.49 -12.70
CA GLY A 214 8.99 -6.35 -13.60
C GLY A 214 8.08 -5.17 -13.26
N CYS A 215 8.65 -4.00 -13.01
CA CYS A 215 7.88 -2.81 -12.64
C CYS A 215 7.08 -2.29 -13.81
N GLN A 216 5.76 -2.38 -13.73
CA GLN A 216 4.82 -1.83 -14.70
C GLN A 216 4.05 -0.68 -14.07
N VAL A 217 4.03 0.46 -14.74
CA VAL A 217 3.28 1.64 -14.30
C VAL A 217 2.16 1.91 -15.28
N THR A 218 0.95 2.05 -14.75
CA THR A 218 -0.25 2.42 -15.52
C THR A 218 -0.93 3.60 -14.89
N GLY A 219 -1.45 4.51 -15.70
CA GLY A 219 -2.25 5.64 -15.27
C GLY A 219 -3.72 5.47 -15.62
N LYS A 220 -4.58 6.05 -14.83
CA LYS A 220 -6.02 6.21 -15.08
C LYS A 220 -6.39 7.66 -14.85
N LEU A 221 -6.81 8.34 -15.90
CA LEU A 221 -7.33 9.69 -15.79
C LEU A 221 -8.82 9.62 -15.42
N LEU A 222 -9.17 10.13 -14.25
CA LEU A 222 -10.56 10.28 -13.82
C LEU A 222 -11.03 11.68 -14.15
N GLN A 223 -12.06 11.78 -14.94
CA GLN A 223 -12.66 13.07 -15.34
C GLN A 223 -14.17 12.96 -15.47
N THR A 224 -14.84 14.08 -15.36
CA THR A 224 -16.24 14.17 -15.72
C THR A 224 -16.36 14.33 -17.24
N SER A 225 -17.06 13.43 -17.89
CA SER A 225 -17.31 13.47 -19.33
C SER A 225 -18.81 13.57 -19.62
N LEU A 226 -19.16 14.18 -20.75
CA LEU A 226 -20.51 14.21 -21.28
C LEU A 226 -20.64 13.12 -22.34
N THR A 227 -21.69 12.30 -22.26
CA THR A 227 -21.98 11.28 -23.27
C THR A 227 -22.55 11.96 -24.54
N LYS A 228 -22.57 11.21 -25.65
CA LYS A 228 -23.17 11.71 -26.91
C LYS A 228 -24.67 12.02 -26.74
N GLU A 229 -25.31 11.33 -25.84
CA GLU A 229 -26.73 11.48 -25.49
C GLU A 229 -26.99 12.66 -24.53
N GLY A 230 -25.93 13.38 -24.11
CA GLY A 230 -26.03 14.54 -23.23
C GLY A 230 -26.04 14.20 -21.74
N GLU A 231 -25.86 12.94 -21.35
CA GLU A 231 -25.75 12.56 -19.96
C GLU A 231 -24.33 12.85 -19.41
N THR A 232 -24.25 13.30 -18.17
CA THR A 232 -22.98 13.56 -17.50
C THR A 232 -22.48 12.30 -16.81
N VAL A 233 -21.42 11.69 -17.34
CA VAL A 233 -20.72 10.60 -16.68
C VAL A 233 -19.69 11.18 -15.72
N ARG A 234 -19.85 10.89 -14.44
CA ARG A 234 -18.89 11.29 -13.41
C ARG A 234 -17.82 10.22 -13.27
N LEU A 235 -16.56 10.66 -13.17
CA LEU A 235 -15.39 9.79 -12.97
C LEU A 235 -15.20 8.76 -14.10
N ASP A 236 -15.38 9.19 -15.36
CA ASP A 236 -14.93 8.42 -16.52
C ASP A 236 -13.44 8.10 -16.38
N GLN A 237 -13.07 6.84 -16.66
CA GLN A 237 -11.70 6.35 -16.47
C GLN A 237 -11.03 6.12 -17.82
N ARG A 238 -10.10 7.00 -18.19
CA ARG A 238 -9.29 6.85 -19.41
C ARG A 238 -7.90 6.36 -19.09
N ASN A 239 -7.40 5.42 -19.89
CA ASN A 239 -6.06 4.87 -19.73
C ASN A 239 -4.99 5.88 -20.11
N VAL A 240 -3.94 5.96 -19.30
CA VAL A 240 -2.73 6.75 -19.54
C VAL A 240 -1.55 5.77 -19.43
N PRO A 241 -1.08 5.18 -20.54
CA PRO A 241 0.03 4.24 -20.50
C PRO A 241 1.33 4.98 -20.18
N PHE A 242 2.13 4.42 -19.29
CA PHE A 242 3.47 4.90 -18.98
C PHE A 242 4.53 3.98 -19.59
N GLN A 243 5.62 4.58 -20.00
CA GLN A 243 6.80 3.93 -20.54
C GLN A 243 8.03 4.32 -19.70
N VAL A 244 9.13 3.64 -19.89
CA VAL A 244 10.42 3.93 -19.24
C VAL A 244 11.55 3.71 -20.25
N ASP A 245 12.61 4.50 -20.13
CA ASP A 245 13.78 4.40 -21.01
C ASP A 245 14.62 3.18 -20.65
N THR A 246 14.14 2.01 -20.99
CA THR A 246 14.89 0.76 -20.88
C THR A 246 14.60 -0.08 -22.13
N SER A 247 15.58 -0.84 -22.54
CA SER A 247 15.41 -1.82 -23.63
C SER A 247 14.56 -3.03 -23.23
N SER A 248 14.11 -3.08 -21.99
CA SER A 248 13.33 -4.19 -21.42
C SER A 248 11.94 -3.71 -21.02
N ASP A 249 10.91 -4.47 -21.41
CA ASP A 249 9.52 -4.23 -20.98
C ASP A 249 9.29 -4.42 -19.46
N SER A 250 10.30 -4.91 -18.77
CA SER A 250 10.23 -5.26 -17.34
C SER A 250 11.41 -4.66 -16.57
N PRO A 251 11.43 -3.33 -16.33
CA PRO A 251 12.53 -2.68 -15.64
C PRO A 251 12.65 -3.13 -14.18
N PHE A 252 13.89 -3.17 -13.69
CA PHE A 252 14.20 -3.40 -12.29
C PHE A 252 14.29 -2.06 -11.55
N LEU A 253 13.57 -1.92 -10.45
CA LEU A 253 13.64 -0.72 -9.62
C LEU A 253 14.77 -0.81 -8.59
N ILE A 254 16.01 -0.69 -9.05
CA ILE A 254 17.24 -0.64 -8.24
C ILE A 254 17.53 0.81 -7.85
N ILE A 255 17.45 1.70 -8.84
CA ILE A 255 17.65 3.14 -8.73
C ILE A 255 16.34 3.86 -9.00
N PRO A 256 16.19 5.13 -8.62
CA PRO A 256 15.04 5.94 -9.04
C PRO A 256 14.88 5.96 -10.55
N LEU A 257 13.71 5.57 -11.05
CA LEU A 257 13.37 5.59 -12.47
C LEU A 257 12.34 6.67 -12.75
N THR A 258 12.43 7.27 -13.93
CA THR A 258 11.44 8.20 -14.45
C THR A 258 10.57 7.47 -15.47
N PHE A 259 9.27 7.39 -15.18
CA PHE A 259 8.28 6.87 -16.10
C PHE A 259 7.61 8.04 -16.82
N TYR A 260 7.37 7.91 -18.12
CA TYR A 260 6.80 8.96 -18.94
C TYR A 260 5.62 8.46 -19.77
N HIS A 261 4.70 9.38 -20.03
CA HIS A 261 3.59 9.20 -20.94
C HIS A 261 3.67 10.27 -22.02
N ILE A 262 3.68 9.86 -23.29
CA ILE A 262 3.74 10.78 -24.42
C ILE A 262 2.39 11.43 -24.61
N ILE A 263 2.37 12.76 -24.64
CA ILE A 263 1.14 13.54 -24.88
C ILE A 263 0.97 13.74 -26.39
N ASP A 264 0.52 12.70 -27.06
CA ASP A 264 0.20 12.68 -28.51
C ASP A 264 -1.26 13.08 -28.76
N GLU A 265 -1.72 12.91 -30.01
CA GLU A 265 -3.10 13.21 -30.40
C GLU A 265 -4.14 12.32 -29.74
N ASN A 266 -3.76 11.10 -29.39
CA ASN A 266 -4.64 10.12 -28.75
C ASN A 266 -4.60 10.21 -27.22
N SER A 267 -3.67 11.00 -26.68
CA SER A 267 -3.53 11.15 -25.23
C SER A 267 -4.71 11.86 -24.59
N PRO A 268 -5.33 11.30 -23.55
CA PRO A 268 -6.41 11.97 -22.84
C PRO A 268 -5.98 13.27 -22.14
N LEU A 269 -4.69 13.49 -21.96
CA LEU A 269 -4.12 14.70 -21.36
C LEU A 269 -3.99 15.86 -22.36
N ARG A 270 -4.06 15.61 -23.67
CA ARG A 270 -3.91 16.65 -24.70
C ARG A 270 -4.99 17.75 -24.56
N ALA A 271 -6.22 17.35 -24.25
CA ALA A 271 -7.32 18.29 -24.03
C ALA A 271 -7.06 19.28 -22.87
N TRP A 272 -6.21 18.91 -21.95
CA TRP A 272 -5.85 19.70 -20.76
C TRP A 272 -4.56 20.51 -20.95
N ALA A 273 -3.72 20.12 -21.88
CA ALA A 273 -2.48 20.82 -22.22
C ALA A 273 -2.72 22.27 -22.70
N ALA A 274 -3.88 22.55 -23.30
CA ALA A 274 -4.27 23.85 -23.82
C ALA A 274 -5.15 24.66 -22.85
N LYS A 275 -5.58 24.08 -21.72
CA LYS A 275 -6.47 24.73 -20.73
C LYS A 275 -5.69 25.20 -19.51
N ASP A 276 -6.18 26.23 -18.85
CA ASP A 276 -5.60 26.67 -17.58
C ASP A 276 -5.75 25.55 -16.52
N PRO A 277 -4.66 25.22 -15.80
CA PRO A 277 -4.66 24.17 -14.79
C PRO A 277 -5.71 24.38 -13.68
N GLU A 278 -6.08 25.65 -13.42
CA GLU A 278 -7.08 25.99 -12.40
C GLU A 278 -8.51 25.56 -12.80
N LEU A 279 -8.80 25.53 -14.10
CA LEU A 279 -10.10 25.11 -14.66
C LEU A 279 -10.16 23.60 -14.90
N ALA A 280 -9.05 22.90 -14.78
CA ALA A 280 -9.00 21.46 -15.00
C ALA A 280 -9.60 20.72 -13.81
N ASP A 281 -10.61 19.86 -14.04
CA ASP A 281 -11.23 19.00 -13.02
C ASP A 281 -11.03 17.54 -13.39
N PHE A 282 -9.83 17.05 -13.09
CA PHE A 282 -9.48 15.64 -13.25
C PHE A 282 -8.57 15.16 -12.11
N GLU A 283 -8.47 13.88 -11.94
CA GLU A 283 -7.49 13.21 -11.05
C GLU A 283 -6.77 12.13 -11.84
N LEU A 284 -5.44 12.17 -11.86
CA LEU A 284 -4.63 11.13 -12.48
C LEU A 284 -4.23 10.11 -11.41
N LEU A 285 -4.82 8.93 -11.48
CA LEU A 285 -4.41 7.79 -10.67
C LEU A 285 -3.22 7.11 -11.33
N VAL A 286 -2.19 6.82 -10.55
CA VAL A 286 -1.03 6.06 -11.01
C VAL A 286 -0.92 4.79 -10.17
N ILE A 287 -0.79 3.67 -10.85
CA ILE A 287 -0.73 2.33 -10.27
C ILE A 287 0.56 1.69 -10.77
N MET A 288 1.41 1.27 -9.85
CA MET A 288 2.59 0.47 -10.13
C MET A 288 2.41 -0.93 -9.60
N SER A 289 2.66 -1.93 -10.44
CA SER A 289 2.72 -3.35 -10.08
C SER A 289 4.14 -3.84 -10.25
N ALA A 290 4.65 -4.60 -9.27
CA ALA A 290 5.98 -5.18 -9.32
C ALA A 290 6.05 -6.46 -8.49
N THR A 291 6.98 -7.35 -8.83
CA THR A 291 7.25 -8.57 -8.06
C THR A 291 8.37 -8.32 -7.05
N VAL A 292 8.14 -8.69 -5.82
CA VAL A 292 9.12 -8.56 -4.73
C VAL A 292 10.09 -9.73 -4.80
N GLU A 293 11.38 -9.46 -5.02
CA GLU A 293 12.42 -10.47 -5.22
C GLU A 293 12.43 -11.60 -4.16
N PRO A 294 12.54 -11.34 -2.82
CA PRO A 294 12.68 -12.40 -1.84
C PRO A 294 11.42 -13.25 -1.62
N THR A 295 10.24 -12.79 -2.02
CA THR A 295 8.98 -13.49 -1.77
C THR A 295 8.26 -13.91 -3.04
N SER A 296 8.76 -13.50 -4.21
CA SER A 296 8.10 -13.66 -5.53
C SER A 296 6.63 -13.22 -5.55
N ALA A 297 6.22 -12.46 -4.54
CA ALA A 297 4.85 -11.96 -4.42
C ALA A 297 4.68 -10.63 -5.14
N THR A 298 3.58 -10.48 -5.88
CA THR A 298 3.26 -9.23 -6.55
C THR A 298 2.78 -8.19 -5.53
N CYS A 299 3.41 -7.02 -5.53
CA CYS A 299 2.94 -5.85 -4.79
C CYS A 299 2.39 -4.79 -5.75
N GLN A 300 1.34 -4.11 -5.34
CA GLN A 300 0.74 -3.01 -6.06
C GLN A 300 0.77 -1.76 -5.21
N VAL A 301 1.29 -0.67 -5.77
CA VAL A 301 1.38 0.63 -5.13
C VAL A 301 0.62 1.65 -5.95
N ARG A 302 -0.05 2.58 -5.29
CA ARG A 302 -0.92 3.55 -5.94
C ARG A 302 -0.64 4.93 -5.42
N THR A 303 -0.81 5.92 -6.27
CA THR A 303 -0.80 7.34 -5.92
C THR A 303 -1.76 8.11 -6.82
N SER A 304 -2.02 9.37 -6.52
CA SER A 304 -2.79 10.23 -7.40
C SER A 304 -2.15 11.60 -7.54
N TYR A 305 -2.37 12.23 -8.69
CA TYR A 305 -1.97 13.60 -8.99
C TYR A 305 -3.19 14.42 -9.38
N LEU A 306 -3.36 15.55 -8.71
CA LEU A 306 -4.33 16.58 -9.10
C LEU A 306 -3.70 17.52 -10.14
N PRO A 307 -4.50 18.30 -10.88
CA PRO A 307 -3.97 19.25 -11.87
C PRO A 307 -2.93 20.23 -11.33
N ASP A 308 -3.09 20.68 -10.08
CA ASP A 308 -2.16 21.56 -9.37
C ASP A 308 -0.83 20.88 -8.96
N GLU A 309 -0.77 19.57 -8.99
CA GLU A 309 0.44 18.78 -8.73
C GLU A 309 1.16 18.37 -10.02
N ILE A 310 0.62 18.74 -11.19
CA ILE A 310 1.24 18.51 -12.50
C ILE A 310 1.87 19.82 -12.95
N LEU A 311 3.20 19.89 -12.92
CA LEU A 311 3.96 21.10 -13.21
C LEU A 311 4.35 21.12 -14.69
N TRP A 312 3.79 22.07 -15.44
CA TRP A 312 4.07 22.26 -16.86
C TRP A 312 5.32 23.11 -17.07
N GLY A 313 6.25 22.64 -17.91
CA GLY A 313 7.52 23.31 -18.16
C GLY A 313 8.55 23.10 -17.04
N TYR A 314 8.44 22.00 -16.31
CA TYR A 314 9.40 21.57 -15.31
C TYR A 314 9.96 20.19 -15.66
N GLU A 315 11.17 19.91 -15.19
CA GLU A 315 11.85 18.63 -15.35
C GLU A 315 12.41 18.14 -14.02
N PHE A 316 12.75 16.88 -13.97
CA PHE A 316 13.40 16.30 -12.80
C PHE A 316 14.92 16.39 -12.93
N PRO A 317 15.63 17.04 -11.99
CA PRO A 317 17.09 17.00 -11.95
C PRO A 317 17.59 15.56 -11.68
N PRO A 318 18.83 15.22 -12.10
CA PRO A 318 19.41 13.90 -11.81
C PRO A 318 19.48 13.64 -10.31
N VAL A 319 19.08 12.42 -9.91
CA VAL A 319 19.10 11.93 -8.51
C VAL A 319 20.28 10.99 -8.30
N VAL A 320 20.74 10.34 -9.36
CA VAL A 320 21.85 9.38 -9.31
C VAL A 320 23.11 10.10 -9.73
N SER A 321 24.13 10.01 -8.89
CA SER A 321 25.47 10.57 -9.13
C SER A 321 26.54 9.52 -8.89
N LEU A 322 27.72 9.71 -9.47
CA LEU A 322 28.89 8.87 -9.22
C LEU A 322 29.70 9.50 -8.08
N SER A 323 29.86 8.74 -6.99
CA SER A 323 30.73 9.16 -5.88
C SER A 323 32.21 9.15 -6.30
N PRO A 324 33.08 9.98 -5.68
CA PRO A 324 34.53 9.93 -5.88
C PRO A 324 35.15 8.54 -5.63
N SER A 325 34.48 7.69 -4.87
CA SER A 325 34.87 6.28 -4.62
C SER A 325 34.43 5.30 -5.75
N GLY A 326 33.87 5.80 -6.86
CA GLY A 326 33.43 4.97 -7.99
C GLY A 326 32.09 4.26 -7.75
N LYS A 327 31.34 4.61 -6.69
CA LYS A 327 30.01 4.01 -6.41
C LYS A 327 28.89 4.93 -6.86
N TYR A 328 27.83 4.36 -7.43
CA TYR A 328 26.60 5.10 -7.71
C TYR A 328 25.87 5.42 -6.40
N VAL A 329 25.46 6.67 -6.24
CA VAL A 329 24.72 7.17 -5.09
C VAL A 329 23.41 7.77 -5.58
N ALA A 330 22.30 7.30 -5.04
CA ALA A 330 20.99 7.91 -5.25
C ALA A 330 20.69 8.84 -4.07
N ASP A 331 20.69 10.16 -4.30
CA ASP A 331 20.40 11.15 -3.26
C ASP A 331 18.92 11.50 -3.24
N PHE A 332 18.22 11.00 -2.23
CA PHE A 332 16.79 11.21 -2.05
C PHE A 332 16.43 12.67 -1.66
N ALA A 333 17.42 13.52 -1.30
CA ALA A 333 17.18 14.94 -1.11
C ALA A 333 16.82 15.66 -2.43
N PHE A 334 17.21 15.10 -3.57
CA PHE A 334 16.88 15.58 -4.91
C PHE A 334 15.66 14.87 -5.53
N PHE A 335 15.10 13.85 -4.87
CA PHE A 335 14.05 13.02 -5.45
C PHE A 335 12.79 13.81 -5.83
N ASP A 336 12.35 14.73 -4.97
CA ASP A 336 11.14 15.53 -5.16
C ASP A 336 11.45 16.93 -5.75
N LYS A 337 12.73 17.27 -5.99
CA LYS A 337 13.11 18.55 -6.59
C LYS A 337 12.73 18.58 -8.07
N VAL A 338 12.27 19.73 -8.50
CA VAL A 338 11.92 20.03 -9.90
C VAL A 338 12.66 21.29 -10.33
N ALA A 339 13.10 21.31 -11.58
CA ALA A 339 13.78 22.45 -12.21
C ALA A 339 12.92 22.96 -13.37
N LYS A 340 12.88 24.27 -13.57
CA LYS A 340 12.17 24.86 -14.70
C LYS A 340 12.95 24.65 -15.99
N THR A 341 12.29 24.12 -17.02
CA THR A 341 12.94 23.92 -18.33
C THR A 341 12.98 25.22 -19.12
N LYS A 342 14.02 25.34 -19.99
CA LYS A 342 14.15 26.50 -20.90
C LYS A 342 13.03 26.52 -21.96
N THR A 343 12.52 25.37 -22.34
CA THR A 343 11.49 25.19 -23.38
C THR A 343 10.27 24.49 -22.79
N SER A 344 9.15 25.18 -22.68
CA SER A 344 7.88 24.55 -22.25
C SER A 344 7.11 24.04 -23.48
N PRO A 345 6.65 22.77 -23.51
CA PRO A 345 5.97 22.21 -24.66
C PRO A 345 4.64 22.88 -25.03
N PHE A 346 4.03 23.59 -24.11
CA PHE A 346 2.69 24.19 -24.28
C PHE A 346 2.64 25.69 -23.92
N ARG A 347 3.78 26.38 -23.94
CA ARG A 347 3.78 27.82 -23.70
C ARG A 347 3.12 28.54 -24.86
N LYS A 348 2.03 29.29 -24.61
CA LYS A 348 1.50 30.28 -25.55
C LYS A 348 2.64 31.22 -25.93
N GLN A 349 2.96 31.32 -27.23
CA GLN A 349 3.87 32.36 -27.69
C GLN A 349 3.27 33.71 -27.30
N PRO A 350 4.05 34.65 -26.72
CA PRO A 350 3.54 35.97 -26.44
C PRO A 350 3.06 36.61 -27.75
N SER A 351 1.82 37.03 -27.73
CA SER A 351 1.12 37.59 -28.90
C SER A 351 1.46 39.06 -29.18
N SER A 352 2.38 39.65 -28.41
CA SER A 352 2.74 41.09 -28.49
C SER A 352 4.26 41.30 -28.59
N PRO A 353 4.74 42.26 -29.40
CA PRO A 353 6.14 42.64 -29.44
C PRO A 353 6.70 43.13 -28.11
N ASN A 354 5.87 43.72 -27.23
CA ASN A 354 6.27 44.20 -25.91
C ASN A 354 6.62 43.04 -24.95
N ASP A 355 5.91 41.90 -25.01
CA ASP A 355 6.21 40.76 -24.17
C ASP A 355 7.58 40.11 -24.51
N ARG A 356 8.06 40.28 -25.76
CA ARG A 356 9.42 39.86 -26.17
C ARG A 356 10.53 40.66 -25.51
N ALA A 357 10.30 41.94 -25.25
CA ALA A 357 11.31 42.82 -24.59
C ALA A 357 11.44 42.49 -23.10
N GLU A 358 10.33 42.29 -22.37
CA GLU A 358 10.34 41.86 -20.98
C GLU A 358 10.91 40.45 -20.78
N THR A 359 10.62 39.52 -21.70
CA THR A 359 11.14 38.14 -21.64
C THR A 359 12.65 38.13 -21.87
N ARG A 360 13.20 39.02 -22.73
CA ARG A 360 14.65 39.16 -22.93
C ARG A 360 15.37 39.79 -21.72
N GLN A 361 14.77 40.79 -21.08
CA GLN A 361 15.33 41.39 -19.86
C GLN A 361 15.32 40.42 -18.66
N ASN A 362 14.27 39.66 -18.49
CA ASN A 362 14.17 38.64 -17.45
C ASN A 362 15.10 37.44 -17.69
N GLY A 363 15.28 37.03 -18.96
CA GLY A 363 16.23 35.97 -19.32
C GLY A 363 17.70 36.40 -19.08
N ALA A 364 18.06 37.66 -19.38
CA ALA A 364 19.40 38.18 -19.12
C ALA A 364 19.72 38.29 -17.62
N ARG A 365 18.72 38.65 -16.80
CA ARG A 365 18.86 38.68 -15.33
C ARG A 365 18.99 37.30 -14.70
N GLU A 366 18.29 36.27 -15.23
CA GLU A 366 18.41 34.90 -14.76
C GLU A 366 19.73 34.24 -15.16
N ASP A 367 20.28 34.59 -16.34
CA ASP A 367 21.60 34.12 -16.79
C ASP A 367 22.74 34.74 -15.95
N ASP A 368 22.64 36.01 -15.56
CA ASP A 368 23.58 36.65 -14.64
C ASP A 368 23.52 36.08 -13.22
N ALA A 369 22.35 35.86 -12.69
CA ALA A 369 22.16 35.19 -11.39
C ALA A 369 22.67 33.76 -11.36
N SER A 370 22.54 33.04 -12.47
CA SER A 370 23.06 31.66 -12.63
C SER A 370 24.59 31.65 -12.75
N ARG A 371 25.17 32.65 -13.40
CA ARG A 371 26.61 32.86 -13.49
C ARG A 371 27.24 33.24 -12.16
N GLU A 372 26.58 34.07 -11.39
CA GLU A 372 26.99 34.43 -10.03
C GLU A 372 26.98 33.23 -9.07
N ARG A 373 25.98 32.37 -9.19
CA ARG A 373 25.90 31.12 -8.40
C ARG A 373 27.02 30.13 -8.76
N LEU A 374 27.38 29.99 -10.03
CA LEU A 374 28.51 29.16 -10.47
C LEU A 374 29.84 29.70 -9.93
N ILE A 375 30.05 31.02 -9.95
CA ILE A 375 31.26 31.66 -9.41
C ILE A 375 31.35 31.49 -7.89
N LEU A 376 30.23 31.57 -7.17
CA LEU A 376 30.19 31.32 -5.72
C LEU A 376 30.49 29.86 -5.40
N GLU A 377 30.01 28.92 -6.21
CA GLU A 377 30.25 27.47 -6.02
C GLU A 377 31.71 27.10 -6.31
N GLU A 378 32.34 27.69 -7.33
CA GLU A 378 33.79 27.54 -7.60
C GLU A 378 34.66 28.14 -6.49
N ASN A 379 34.29 29.28 -5.98
CA ASN A 379 34.98 29.91 -4.84
C ASN A 379 34.83 29.07 -3.55
N TYR A 380 33.70 28.43 -3.33
CA TYR A 380 33.49 27.54 -2.19
C TYR A 380 34.35 26.28 -2.30
N LYS A 381 34.37 25.63 -3.47
CA LYS A 381 35.24 24.46 -3.78
C LYS A 381 36.73 24.81 -3.67
N GLY A 382 37.12 26.04 -4.07
CA GLY A 382 38.50 26.55 -3.91
C GLY A 382 38.90 26.71 -2.43
N LYS A 383 37.99 27.18 -1.56
CA LYS A 383 38.23 27.30 -0.12
C LYS A 383 38.31 25.97 0.60
N GLU A 384 37.49 24.99 0.18
CA GLU A 384 37.52 23.63 0.74
C GLU A 384 38.81 22.91 0.39
N LYS A 385 39.27 23.00 -0.86
CA LYS A 385 40.56 22.47 -1.33
C LYS A 385 41.77 23.09 -0.60
N LYS A 386 41.67 24.37 -0.22
CA LYS A 386 42.70 25.05 0.59
C LYS A 386 42.69 24.59 2.06
N ARG A 387 41.51 24.30 2.60
CA ARG A 387 41.34 23.72 3.96
C ARG A 387 41.87 22.30 4.08
N GLU A 388 41.63 21.45 3.06
CA GLU A 388 42.19 20.11 3.02
C GLU A 388 43.70 20.11 2.89
N ARG A 389 44.29 20.98 2.04
CA ARG A 389 45.76 21.15 1.94
C ARG A 389 46.39 21.67 3.23
N GLY A 390 45.69 22.45 4.03
CA GLY A 390 46.14 22.90 5.35
C GLY A 390 46.14 21.76 6.37
N ARG A 391 45.15 20.88 6.33
CA ARG A 391 45.04 19.74 7.25
C ARG A 391 46.06 18.62 7.01
N VAL A 392 46.51 18.46 5.77
CA VAL A 392 47.57 17.47 5.41
C VAL A 392 48.97 17.93 5.81
N ARG A 393 49.19 19.24 6.09
CA ARG A 393 50.48 19.77 6.52
C ARG A 393 50.74 19.63 8.02
N ASP A 394 49.72 19.44 8.84
CA ASP A 394 49.84 19.30 10.32
C ASP A 394 49.88 17.86 10.83
N SER A 395 49.89 16.87 9.97
CA SER A 395 50.04 15.46 10.35
C SER A 395 51.41 14.92 9.94
N SER A 396 52.47 15.38 10.64
CA SER A 396 53.75 14.70 10.64
C SER A 396 53.70 13.49 11.59
N PRO A 397 54.23 12.30 11.23
CA PRO A 397 54.18 11.14 12.09
C PRO A 397 55.19 11.22 13.23
N LEU A 398 54.68 11.17 14.46
CA LEU A 398 55.51 10.88 15.65
C LEU A 398 56.14 9.51 15.55
N SER A 399 57.46 9.47 15.47
CA SER A 399 58.25 8.27 15.52
C SER A 399 58.17 7.64 16.91
N VAL A 400 57.51 6.49 17.03
CA VAL A 400 57.54 5.65 18.22
C VAL A 400 58.81 4.80 18.17
N ARG A 401 59.78 5.12 19.05
CA ARG A 401 60.93 4.24 19.39
C ARG A 401 60.40 3.03 20.17
N ILE A 402 60.58 1.86 19.61
CA ILE A 402 60.42 0.58 20.34
C ILE A 402 61.78 0.33 21.04
N SER A 403 61.83 0.34 22.37
CA SER A 403 62.94 -0.24 23.16
C SER A 403 62.55 -1.62 23.62
N ASN A 404 63.38 -2.58 23.26
CA ASN A 404 63.36 -3.96 23.75
C ASN A 404 63.59 -3.99 25.29
N VAL A 405 62.76 -4.73 26.01
CA VAL A 405 63.12 -5.74 27.04
C VAL A 405 61.99 -6.80 27.06
#